data_c54f55c2ca817078918aa0efbd15fe2a
#
_entry.id   c54f55c2ca817078918aa0efbd15fe2a
#
_cell.length_a   1.000
_cell.length_b   1.000
_cell.length_c   1.000
_cell.angle_alpha   90.00
_cell.angle_beta   90.00
_cell.angle_gamma   90.00
#
_symmetry.space_group_name_H-M   'P 1'
#
loop_
_entity.id
_entity.type
_entity.pdbx_description
1 polymer ?
#
loop_
_entity_poly.entity_id
_entity_poly.type
_entity_poly.pdbx_seq_one_letter_code
_entity_poly.pdbx_strand_id
1 'polypeptide(L)'
;MQVPKYAQPGQPGQELWVTLELKVIADVGLVGFPNVGKSTLLSVVSNARPEIANYHFTTLNPHLGVVDLGDGAGFVMADIPGLIEGASEGVGLGHSFLRHIERTKVLVHVVDGASVEGRDPLEDILTINKELEAYNPELLKRPQVIAANKMDACFSEDDSNDIIARLKAEFEPKGIKVFPISAVSRQGVKELLWHVNDLLKTVDSAPVVFQKEFEIEYQGDRNLPYTVTRADDGAYVVEGPRIEKMLGYTNLDSEKGFDFFQKFLKNTGILEDLEKAGISEGDTVRMYGLEFDYYK
;
A
#
# COMPACT_ATOMS: atom_id res chain seq x y z
N MET A 1 40.36 -6.97 -23.87
CA MET A 1 39.59 -5.74 -23.68
C MET A 1 40.56 -4.68 -23.16
N GLN A 2 40.71 -3.56 -23.83
CA GLN A 2 41.45 -2.43 -23.28
C GLN A 2 40.61 -1.82 -22.13
N VAL A 3 41.24 -1.64 -20.98
CA VAL A 3 40.59 -1.01 -19.81
C VAL A 3 40.29 0.44 -20.21
N PRO A 4 39.05 0.91 -20.08
CA PRO A 4 38.72 2.29 -20.42
C PRO A 4 39.48 3.24 -19.49
N LYS A 5 40.14 4.24 -20.10
CA LYS A 5 40.96 5.25 -19.38
C LYS A 5 40.13 6.46 -18.92
N TYR A 6 38.82 6.44 -19.13
CA TYR A 6 37.90 7.49 -18.73
C TYR A 6 36.62 6.87 -18.16
N ALA A 7 35.99 7.56 -17.25
CA ALA A 7 34.69 7.26 -16.72
C ALA A 7 33.74 8.44 -16.98
N GLN A 8 32.52 8.15 -17.32
CA GLN A 8 31.49 9.17 -17.45
C GLN A 8 31.05 9.61 -16.04
N PRO A 9 31.00 10.93 -15.77
CA PRO A 9 30.45 11.40 -14.49
C PRO A 9 28.98 11.00 -14.32
N GLY A 10 28.52 10.92 -13.07
CA GLY A 10 27.13 10.62 -12.75
C GLY A 10 26.21 11.74 -13.19
N GLN A 11 24.96 11.39 -13.49
CA GLN A 11 23.90 12.38 -13.71
C GLN A 11 23.40 12.92 -12.37
N PRO A 12 22.87 14.16 -12.31
CA PRO A 12 22.18 14.69 -11.14
C PRO A 12 21.06 13.74 -10.70
N GLY A 13 20.90 13.54 -9.38
CA GLY A 13 19.80 12.77 -8.84
C GLY A 13 18.46 13.46 -9.06
N GLN A 14 17.39 12.70 -9.06
CA GLN A 14 16.03 13.22 -9.07
C GLN A 14 15.46 13.19 -7.66
N GLU A 15 14.92 14.31 -7.20
CA GLU A 15 14.16 14.40 -5.95
C GLU A 15 12.68 14.36 -6.26
N LEU A 16 11.97 13.42 -5.64
CA LEU A 16 10.53 13.24 -5.85
C LEU A 16 9.81 13.23 -4.50
N TRP A 17 8.70 13.92 -4.45
CA TRP A 17 7.74 13.79 -3.35
C TRP A 17 6.81 12.63 -3.66
N VAL A 18 6.80 11.62 -2.78
CA VAL A 18 5.96 10.45 -2.93
C VAL A 18 5.01 10.32 -1.74
N THR A 19 3.77 9.93 -1.99
CA THR A 19 2.81 9.56 -0.96
C THR A 19 2.85 8.05 -0.81
N LEU A 20 3.15 7.57 0.40
CA LEU A 20 3.11 6.15 0.73
C LEU A 20 1.78 5.83 1.38
N GLU A 21 1.07 4.85 0.84
CA GLU A 21 -0.17 4.34 1.40
C GLU A 21 0.03 2.91 1.90
N LEU A 22 -0.24 2.66 3.20
CA LEU A 22 -0.22 1.33 3.78
C LEU A 22 -1.53 0.61 3.42
N LYS A 23 -1.47 -0.40 2.55
CA LYS A 23 -2.65 -1.15 2.09
C LYS A 23 -3.14 -2.22 3.06
N VAL A 24 -2.26 -2.87 3.80
CA VAL A 24 -2.62 -3.90 4.77
C VAL A 24 -2.56 -3.29 6.16
N ILE A 25 -3.69 -3.34 6.89
CA ILE A 25 -3.77 -2.85 8.27
C ILE A 25 -3.49 -3.99 9.24
N ALA A 26 -4.07 -5.17 8.96
CA ALA A 26 -3.93 -6.38 9.76
C ALA A 26 -4.08 -7.61 8.87
N ASP A 27 -3.59 -8.75 9.33
CA ASP A 27 -3.80 -10.02 8.64
C ASP A 27 -5.22 -10.53 8.87
N VAL A 28 -5.77 -10.31 10.07
CA VAL A 28 -7.08 -10.81 10.51
C VAL A 28 -7.95 -9.65 10.97
N GLY A 29 -9.17 -9.59 10.46
CA GLY A 29 -10.20 -8.66 10.91
C GLY A 29 -11.25 -9.33 11.77
N LEU A 30 -11.49 -8.80 12.98
CA LEU A 30 -12.64 -9.20 13.81
C LEU A 30 -13.87 -8.43 13.37
N VAL A 31 -14.93 -9.14 13.02
CA VAL A 31 -16.22 -8.58 12.64
C VAL A 31 -17.31 -9.14 13.54
N GLY A 32 -18.31 -8.36 13.84
CA GLY A 32 -19.39 -8.76 14.74
C GLY A 32 -20.11 -7.55 15.32
N PHE A 33 -21.29 -7.75 15.81
CA PHE A 33 -22.09 -6.72 16.47
C PHE A 33 -21.40 -6.17 17.74
N PRO A 34 -21.85 -5.03 18.27
CA PRO A 34 -21.39 -4.55 19.57
C PRO A 34 -21.59 -5.61 20.66
N ASN A 35 -20.77 -5.58 21.70
CA ASN A 35 -20.85 -6.42 22.91
C ASN A 35 -20.69 -7.94 22.71
N VAL A 36 -20.43 -8.45 21.51
CA VAL A 36 -20.15 -9.89 21.29
C VAL A 36 -18.79 -10.34 21.84
N GLY A 37 -17.93 -9.40 22.25
CA GLY A 37 -16.65 -9.68 22.89
C GLY A 37 -15.42 -9.59 21.98
N LYS A 38 -15.48 -8.87 20.84
CA LYS A 38 -14.33 -8.68 19.92
C LYS A 38 -13.13 -8.09 20.63
N SER A 39 -13.29 -6.95 21.31
CA SER A 39 -12.19 -6.27 22.00
C SER A 39 -11.66 -7.09 23.19
N THR A 40 -12.53 -7.88 23.85
CA THR A 40 -12.12 -8.81 24.89
C THR A 40 -11.25 -9.92 24.28
N LEU A 41 -11.68 -10.52 23.18
CA LEU A 41 -10.91 -11.54 22.48
C LEU A 41 -9.54 -10.97 22.08
N LEU A 42 -9.50 -9.79 21.44
CA LEU A 42 -8.25 -9.14 21.04
C LEU A 42 -7.31 -8.91 22.22
N SER A 43 -7.83 -8.42 23.35
CA SER A 43 -7.00 -8.15 24.54
C SER A 43 -6.44 -9.42 25.20
N VAL A 44 -7.16 -10.55 25.07
CA VAL A 44 -6.73 -11.83 25.63
C VAL A 44 -5.67 -12.54 24.78
N VAL A 45 -5.70 -12.36 23.45
CA VAL A 45 -4.81 -13.03 22.50
C VAL A 45 -3.60 -12.20 22.12
N SER A 46 -3.62 -10.90 22.38
CA SER A 46 -2.50 -10.00 22.08
C SER A 46 -1.38 -10.11 23.13
N ASN A 47 -0.14 -10.24 22.67
CA ASN A 47 1.05 -10.26 23.55
C ASN A 47 1.35 -8.91 24.21
N ALA A 48 0.87 -7.82 23.64
CA ALA A 48 0.96 -6.47 24.18
C ALA A 48 -0.46 -5.90 24.33
N ARG A 49 -0.59 -4.81 25.09
CA ARG A 49 -1.88 -4.09 25.11
C ARG A 49 -2.22 -3.66 23.70
N PRO A 50 -3.45 -3.93 23.21
CA PRO A 50 -3.87 -3.46 21.91
C PRO A 50 -3.67 -1.97 21.76
N GLU A 51 -3.07 -1.54 20.67
CA GLU A 51 -2.83 -0.13 20.37
C GLU A 51 -3.90 0.41 19.45
N ILE A 52 -4.31 1.66 19.71
CA ILE A 52 -5.21 2.38 18.82
C ILE A 52 -4.39 2.92 17.65
N ALA A 53 -4.66 2.43 16.46
CA ALA A 53 -3.98 2.89 15.28
C ALA A 53 -4.65 4.15 14.71
N ASN A 54 -3.96 5.29 14.82
CA ASN A 54 -4.42 6.57 14.29
C ASN A 54 -4.08 6.70 12.81
N TYR A 55 -4.95 6.25 11.92
CA TYR A 55 -4.80 6.47 10.50
C TYR A 55 -5.47 7.77 10.07
N HIS A 56 -4.74 8.66 9.40
CA HIS A 56 -5.19 9.99 8.98
C HIS A 56 -6.42 9.98 8.05
N PHE A 57 -6.76 8.84 7.48
CA PHE A 57 -7.87 8.65 6.53
C PHE A 57 -9.07 7.92 7.15
N THR A 58 -9.10 7.72 8.48
CA THR A 58 -10.17 6.95 9.14
C THR A 58 -10.88 7.77 10.20
N THR A 59 -12.20 7.69 10.19
CA THR A 59 -13.06 8.33 11.22
C THR A 59 -13.13 7.47 12.48
N LEU A 60 -12.85 6.16 12.36
CA LEU A 60 -12.80 5.18 13.43
C LEU A 60 -11.41 4.53 13.43
N ASN A 61 -10.80 4.48 14.59
CA ASN A 61 -9.48 3.90 14.76
C ASN A 61 -9.62 2.42 15.17
N PRO A 62 -9.10 1.46 14.38
CA PRO A 62 -9.08 0.07 14.76
C PRO A 62 -8.11 -0.16 15.94
N HIS A 63 -8.46 -1.10 16.80
CA HIS A 63 -7.55 -1.60 17.82
C HIS A 63 -6.76 -2.76 17.22
N LEU A 64 -5.42 -2.65 17.24
CA LEU A 64 -4.53 -3.67 16.72
C LEU A 64 -3.89 -4.46 17.85
N GLY A 65 -3.82 -5.77 17.68
CA GLY A 65 -3.11 -6.68 18.58
C GLY A 65 -2.20 -7.62 17.81
N VAL A 66 -1.00 -7.85 18.32
CA VAL A 66 -0.07 -8.84 17.78
C VAL A 66 -0.31 -10.17 18.50
N VAL A 67 -0.71 -11.18 17.74
CA VAL A 67 -0.90 -12.56 18.21
C VAL A 67 0.38 -13.33 17.94
N ASP A 68 0.95 -13.92 18.98
CA ASP A 68 2.12 -14.78 18.91
C ASP A 68 1.72 -16.21 19.30
N LEU A 69 1.95 -17.16 18.42
CA LEU A 69 1.64 -18.57 18.64
C LEU A 69 2.86 -19.38 19.07
N GLY A 70 4.02 -18.73 19.17
CA GLY A 70 5.31 -19.38 19.38
C GLY A 70 5.96 -19.88 18.09
N ASP A 71 7.22 -20.31 18.17
CA ASP A 71 8.02 -20.85 17.06
C ASP A 71 8.08 -19.94 15.82
N GLY A 72 7.98 -18.64 16.02
CA GLY A 72 7.97 -17.64 14.94
C GLY A 72 6.66 -17.55 14.16
N ALA A 73 5.61 -18.24 14.60
CA ALA A 73 4.27 -18.14 14.03
C ALA A 73 3.49 -17.02 14.74
N GLY A 74 2.83 -16.17 13.97
CA GLY A 74 2.02 -15.08 14.51
C GLY A 74 1.42 -14.22 13.41
N PHE A 75 0.51 -13.35 13.78
CA PHE A 75 -0.17 -12.45 12.86
C PHE A 75 -0.72 -11.22 13.59
N VAL A 76 -1.05 -10.17 12.84
CA VAL A 76 -1.70 -8.98 13.36
C VAL A 76 -3.21 -9.14 13.23
N MET A 77 -3.93 -8.93 14.35
CA MET A 77 -5.38 -8.97 14.43
C MET A 77 -5.92 -7.57 14.73
N ALA A 78 -6.97 -7.18 14.02
CA ALA A 78 -7.64 -5.91 14.22
C ALA A 78 -9.07 -6.11 14.74
N ASP A 79 -9.43 -5.43 15.83
CA ASP A 79 -10.82 -5.18 16.20
C ASP A 79 -11.30 -3.95 15.43
N ILE A 80 -12.24 -4.17 14.54
CA ILE A 80 -12.78 -3.14 13.68
C ILE A 80 -14.13 -2.70 14.26
N PRO A 81 -14.21 -1.54 14.94
CA PRO A 81 -15.46 -1.05 15.52
C PRO A 81 -16.39 -0.53 14.44
N GLY A 82 -17.70 -0.66 14.63
CA GLY A 82 -18.68 0.14 13.89
C GLY A 82 -19.57 -0.58 12.90
N LEU A 83 -19.78 -1.89 13.04
CA LEU A 83 -20.88 -2.53 12.32
C LEU A 83 -22.21 -2.13 12.98
N ILE A 84 -23.00 -1.30 12.30
CA ILE A 84 -24.37 -0.93 12.65
C ILE A 84 -25.23 -1.28 11.43
N GLU A 85 -26.43 -1.80 11.64
CA GLU A 85 -27.38 -2.03 10.56
C GLU A 85 -27.53 -0.79 9.67
N GLY A 86 -27.49 -0.98 8.33
CA GLY A 86 -27.56 0.12 7.36
C GLY A 86 -26.20 0.75 7.01
N ALA A 87 -25.11 0.11 7.34
CA ALA A 87 -23.75 0.61 7.01
C ALA A 87 -23.52 0.80 5.52
N SER A 88 -24.14 -0.02 4.67
CA SER A 88 -24.06 0.06 3.20
C SER A 88 -24.89 1.22 2.61
N GLU A 89 -25.90 1.70 3.30
CA GLU A 89 -26.78 2.78 2.83
C GLU A 89 -26.22 4.20 3.09
N GLY A 90 -24.99 4.29 3.60
CA GLY A 90 -24.30 5.57 3.81
C GLY A 90 -24.76 6.37 5.04
N VAL A 91 -25.58 5.78 5.88
CA VAL A 91 -26.02 6.40 7.14
C VAL A 91 -24.99 6.11 8.22
N GLY A 92 -24.01 6.99 8.38
CA GLY A 92 -23.05 6.95 9.50
C GLY A 92 -21.70 6.30 9.20
N LEU A 93 -21.13 5.62 10.20
CA LEU A 93 -19.74 5.14 10.26
C LEU A 93 -19.40 3.94 9.34
N GLY A 94 -20.40 3.39 8.62
CA GLY A 94 -20.29 2.14 7.87
C GLY A 94 -19.21 2.10 6.79
N HIS A 95 -19.08 3.14 5.96
CA HIS A 95 -18.07 3.16 4.90
C HIS A 95 -16.62 3.14 5.42
N SER A 96 -16.38 3.73 6.58
CA SER A 96 -15.04 3.71 7.19
C SER A 96 -14.70 2.34 7.75
N PHE A 97 -15.69 1.65 8.33
CA PHE A 97 -15.57 0.27 8.79
C PHE A 97 -15.23 -0.69 7.64
N LEU A 98 -15.98 -0.61 6.55
CA LEU A 98 -15.82 -1.51 5.40
C LEU A 98 -14.46 -1.34 4.72
N ARG A 99 -13.91 -0.12 4.67
CA ARG A 99 -12.53 0.14 4.21
C ARG A 99 -11.47 -0.52 5.08
N HIS A 100 -11.70 -0.67 6.39
CA HIS A 100 -10.76 -1.40 7.24
C HIS A 100 -10.80 -2.90 6.96
N ILE A 101 -12.00 -3.46 6.75
CA ILE A 101 -12.15 -4.88 6.38
C ILE A 101 -11.42 -5.17 5.06
N GLU A 102 -11.52 -4.31 4.06
CA GLU A 102 -10.80 -4.47 2.79
C GLU A 102 -9.28 -4.63 2.95
N ARG A 103 -8.73 -4.19 4.08
CA ARG A 103 -7.32 -4.22 4.38
C ARG A 103 -6.90 -5.41 5.26
N THR A 104 -7.75 -6.43 5.37
CA THR A 104 -7.47 -7.69 6.07
C THR A 104 -7.49 -8.86 5.11
N LYS A 105 -6.86 -9.98 5.47
CA LYS A 105 -6.75 -11.19 4.63
C LYS A 105 -7.78 -12.25 5.00
N VAL A 106 -8.07 -12.42 6.30
CA VAL A 106 -8.99 -13.39 6.87
C VAL A 106 -9.99 -12.65 7.76
N LEU A 107 -11.24 -13.08 7.76
CA LEU A 107 -12.29 -12.53 8.63
C LEU A 107 -12.67 -13.54 9.72
N VAL A 108 -12.75 -13.06 10.96
CA VAL A 108 -13.27 -13.81 12.09
C VAL A 108 -14.57 -13.17 12.55
N HIS A 109 -15.69 -13.84 12.28
CA HIS A 109 -16.99 -13.46 12.79
C HIS A 109 -17.06 -13.84 14.27
N VAL A 110 -17.13 -12.85 15.13
CA VAL A 110 -17.36 -13.06 16.56
C VAL A 110 -18.83 -12.83 16.85
N VAL A 111 -19.51 -13.86 17.35
CA VAL A 111 -20.94 -13.83 17.71
C VAL A 111 -21.15 -14.21 19.17
N ASP A 112 -22.27 -13.79 19.75
CA ASP A 112 -22.66 -14.14 21.10
C ASP A 112 -23.31 -15.53 21.09
N GLY A 113 -22.52 -16.58 21.32
CA GLY A 113 -22.98 -17.97 21.32
C GLY A 113 -23.98 -18.31 22.44
N ALA A 114 -23.99 -17.52 23.51
CA ALA A 114 -24.96 -17.71 24.61
C ALA A 114 -26.22 -16.86 24.44
N SER A 115 -26.33 -16.05 23.39
CA SER A 115 -27.46 -15.13 23.13
C SER A 115 -27.80 -14.23 24.34
N VAL A 116 -26.79 -13.81 25.10
CA VAL A 116 -26.97 -13.02 26.33
C VAL A 116 -27.74 -11.73 26.07
N GLU A 117 -27.58 -11.15 24.87
CA GLU A 117 -28.26 -9.93 24.45
C GLU A 117 -29.59 -10.19 23.71
N GLY A 118 -30.05 -11.44 23.67
CA GLY A 118 -31.29 -11.82 23.01
C GLY A 118 -31.25 -11.82 21.48
N ARG A 119 -30.06 -11.78 20.86
CA ARG A 119 -29.89 -11.86 19.41
C ARG A 119 -29.58 -13.29 18.99
N ASP A 120 -30.04 -13.67 17.78
CA ASP A 120 -29.67 -14.97 17.19
C ASP A 120 -28.32 -14.86 16.51
N PRO A 121 -27.29 -15.61 16.94
CA PRO A 121 -25.97 -15.56 16.37
C PRO A 121 -25.92 -15.93 14.87
N LEU A 122 -26.86 -16.76 14.39
CA LEU A 122 -26.96 -17.09 12.97
C LEU A 122 -27.42 -15.87 12.15
N GLU A 123 -28.48 -15.18 12.62
CA GLU A 123 -28.99 -13.97 11.96
C GLU A 123 -27.96 -12.86 11.96
N ASP A 124 -27.19 -12.73 13.03
CA ASP A 124 -26.09 -11.75 13.12
C ASP A 124 -25.05 -11.96 12.02
N ILE A 125 -24.60 -13.19 11.77
CA ILE A 125 -23.63 -13.49 10.71
C ILE A 125 -24.23 -13.21 9.33
N LEU A 126 -25.48 -13.61 9.10
CA LEU A 126 -26.15 -13.38 7.81
C LEU A 126 -26.31 -11.89 7.52
N THR A 127 -26.62 -11.09 8.53
CA THR A 127 -26.73 -9.63 8.40
C THR A 127 -25.39 -9.01 8.06
N ILE A 128 -24.32 -9.40 8.74
CA ILE A 128 -22.95 -8.93 8.45
C ILE A 128 -22.56 -9.30 7.02
N ASN A 129 -22.81 -10.53 6.60
CA ASN A 129 -22.48 -10.97 5.24
C ASN A 129 -23.25 -10.19 4.16
N LYS A 130 -24.51 -9.84 4.39
CA LYS A 130 -25.27 -8.97 3.46
C LYS A 130 -24.66 -7.57 3.36
N GLU A 131 -24.24 -6.99 4.46
CA GLU A 131 -23.58 -5.68 4.47
C GLU A 131 -22.22 -5.73 3.74
N LEU A 132 -21.44 -6.79 3.95
CA LEU A 132 -20.18 -7.00 3.24
C LEU A 132 -20.40 -7.17 1.73
N GLU A 133 -21.40 -7.95 1.32
CA GLU A 133 -21.77 -8.19 -0.07
C GLU A 133 -22.24 -6.92 -0.76
N ALA A 134 -23.08 -6.13 -0.11
CA ALA A 134 -23.61 -4.87 -0.62
C ALA A 134 -22.50 -3.83 -0.85
N TYR A 135 -21.45 -3.85 -0.02
CA TYR A 135 -20.31 -2.95 -0.16
C TYR A 135 -19.33 -3.44 -1.22
N ASN A 136 -18.87 -4.69 -1.11
CA ASN A 136 -17.91 -5.28 -2.05
C ASN A 136 -18.02 -6.81 -2.00
N PRO A 137 -18.61 -7.46 -3.03
CA PRO A 137 -18.78 -8.92 -3.07
C PRO A 137 -17.46 -9.71 -2.96
N GLU A 138 -16.32 -9.09 -3.29
CA GLU A 138 -15.00 -9.74 -3.18
C GLU A 138 -14.63 -10.04 -1.71
N LEU A 139 -15.22 -9.33 -0.74
CA LEU A 139 -14.97 -9.57 0.68
C LEU A 139 -15.49 -10.93 1.14
N LEU A 140 -16.58 -11.40 0.55
CA LEU A 140 -17.14 -12.72 0.86
C LEU A 140 -16.30 -13.88 0.31
N LYS A 141 -15.41 -13.63 -0.66
CA LYS A 141 -14.49 -14.65 -1.18
C LYS A 141 -13.29 -14.89 -0.28
N ARG A 142 -13.08 -14.03 0.70
CA ARG A 142 -11.99 -14.20 1.67
C ARG A 142 -12.28 -15.36 2.61
N PRO A 143 -11.25 -16.06 3.10
CA PRO A 143 -11.43 -17.06 4.13
C PRO A 143 -12.10 -16.47 5.36
N GLN A 144 -13.11 -17.17 5.85
CA GLN A 144 -13.90 -16.76 7.01
C GLN A 144 -13.89 -17.86 8.07
N VAL A 145 -13.97 -17.45 9.34
CA VAL A 145 -14.09 -18.33 10.50
C VAL A 145 -15.14 -17.75 11.44
N ILE A 146 -15.90 -18.59 12.09
CA ILE A 146 -16.90 -18.18 13.09
C ILE A 146 -16.39 -18.55 14.49
N ALA A 147 -16.32 -17.54 15.35
CA ALA A 147 -16.03 -17.67 16.77
C ALA A 147 -17.32 -17.43 17.58
N ALA A 148 -17.99 -18.49 17.98
CA ALA A 148 -19.15 -18.43 18.88
C ALA A 148 -18.62 -18.20 20.30
N ASN A 149 -18.61 -16.93 20.72
CA ASN A 149 -18.05 -16.48 22.00
C ASN A 149 -19.09 -16.55 23.13
N LYS A 150 -18.63 -16.33 24.36
CA LYS A 150 -19.42 -16.36 25.61
C LYS A 150 -20.01 -17.73 25.93
N MET A 151 -19.40 -18.82 25.44
CA MET A 151 -19.90 -20.18 25.72
C MET A 151 -19.91 -20.51 27.21
N ASP A 152 -19.13 -19.80 28.02
CA ASP A 152 -19.15 -19.89 29.48
C ASP A 152 -20.40 -19.34 30.13
N ALA A 153 -21.21 -18.57 29.40
CA ALA A 153 -22.49 -18.00 29.88
C ALA A 153 -23.73 -18.79 29.44
N CYS A 154 -23.55 -19.91 28.72
CA CYS A 154 -24.69 -20.78 28.37
C CYS A 154 -25.29 -21.41 29.62
N PHE A 155 -26.65 -21.43 29.71
CA PHE A 155 -27.37 -21.94 30.85
C PHE A 155 -27.28 -23.47 31.01
N SER A 156 -27.12 -24.20 29.90
CA SER A 156 -26.95 -25.64 29.90
C SER A 156 -26.01 -26.08 28.77
N GLU A 157 -25.46 -27.31 28.87
CA GLU A 157 -24.69 -27.93 27.80
C GLU A 157 -25.54 -28.22 26.56
N ASP A 158 -26.82 -28.52 26.75
CA ASP A 158 -27.77 -28.79 25.66
C ASP A 158 -28.02 -27.55 24.82
N ASP A 159 -28.26 -26.39 25.44
CA ASP A 159 -28.47 -25.11 24.75
C ASP A 159 -27.21 -24.72 23.95
N SER A 160 -26.03 -24.89 24.54
CA SER A 160 -24.75 -24.60 23.86
C SER A 160 -24.53 -25.51 22.65
N ASN A 161 -24.83 -26.81 22.79
CA ASN A 161 -24.73 -27.78 21.72
C ASN A 161 -25.72 -27.51 20.58
N ASP A 162 -26.93 -27.11 20.87
CA ASP A 162 -27.96 -26.77 19.85
C ASP A 162 -27.52 -25.55 19.00
N ILE A 163 -27.06 -24.46 19.62
CA ILE A 163 -26.58 -23.27 18.92
C ILE A 163 -25.40 -23.61 18.03
N ILE A 164 -24.39 -24.33 18.56
CA ILE A 164 -23.23 -24.73 17.81
C ILE A 164 -23.60 -25.68 16.67
N ALA A 165 -24.50 -26.63 16.87
CA ALA A 165 -24.99 -27.54 15.83
C ALA A 165 -25.68 -26.77 14.69
N ARG A 166 -26.53 -25.78 15.01
CA ARG A 166 -27.17 -24.90 14.01
C ARG A 166 -26.14 -24.12 13.20
N LEU A 167 -25.18 -23.47 13.84
CA LEU A 167 -24.11 -22.74 13.15
C LEU A 167 -23.28 -23.65 12.25
N LYS A 168 -22.90 -24.82 12.75
CA LYS A 168 -22.11 -25.79 11.93
C LYS A 168 -22.92 -26.29 10.75
N ALA A 169 -24.19 -26.63 10.93
CA ALA A 169 -25.05 -27.11 9.84
C ALA A 169 -25.19 -26.10 8.70
N GLU A 170 -25.17 -24.79 9.00
CA GLU A 170 -25.32 -23.73 8.01
C GLU A 170 -23.96 -23.38 7.33
N PHE A 171 -22.84 -23.32 8.10
CA PHE A 171 -21.60 -22.72 7.63
C PHE A 171 -20.51 -23.73 7.27
N GLU A 172 -20.43 -24.90 7.91
CA GLU A 172 -19.41 -25.89 7.57
C GLU A 172 -19.54 -26.46 6.13
N PRO A 173 -20.76 -26.65 5.56
CA PRO A 173 -20.89 -27.01 4.15
C PRO A 173 -20.33 -25.95 3.17
N LYS A 174 -20.22 -24.68 3.62
CA LYS A 174 -19.64 -23.57 2.88
C LYS A 174 -18.13 -23.44 3.10
N GLY A 175 -17.51 -24.38 3.84
CA GLY A 175 -16.07 -24.35 4.16
C GLY A 175 -15.71 -23.41 5.32
N ILE A 176 -16.68 -22.84 6.03
CA ILE A 176 -16.46 -21.91 7.14
C ILE A 176 -16.56 -22.70 8.45
N LYS A 177 -15.45 -22.82 9.18
CA LYS A 177 -15.43 -23.55 10.46
C LYS A 177 -15.98 -22.72 11.60
N VAL A 178 -16.65 -23.40 12.53
CA VAL A 178 -17.26 -22.82 13.74
C VAL A 178 -16.49 -23.30 14.98
N PHE A 179 -16.01 -22.32 15.76
CA PHE A 179 -15.28 -22.58 17.01
C PHE A 179 -16.09 -22.04 18.20
N PRO A 180 -16.54 -22.94 19.10
CA PRO A 180 -17.08 -22.49 20.39
C PRO A 180 -15.93 -22.00 21.25
N ILE A 181 -16.00 -20.75 21.71
CA ILE A 181 -14.97 -20.14 22.52
C ILE A 181 -15.55 -19.40 23.73
N SER A 182 -14.70 -19.19 24.72
CA SER A 182 -14.89 -18.18 25.74
C SER A 182 -13.64 -17.31 25.79
N ALA A 183 -13.77 -16.05 25.39
CA ALA A 183 -12.67 -15.10 25.46
C ALA A 183 -12.22 -14.87 26.93
N VAL A 184 -13.15 -14.94 27.90
CA VAL A 184 -12.86 -14.71 29.32
C VAL A 184 -12.08 -15.89 29.91
N SER A 185 -12.56 -17.13 29.73
CA SER A 185 -11.90 -18.35 30.25
C SER A 185 -10.76 -18.85 29.35
N ARG A 186 -10.61 -18.29 28.12
CA ARG A 186 -9.66 -18.70 27.08
C ARG A 186 -9.92 -20.11 26.50
N GLN A 187 -11.06 -20.71 26.82
CA GLN A 187 -11.43 -22.02 26.27
C GLN A 187 -11.67 -21.91 24.76
N GLY A 188 -11.16 -22.86 23.96
CA GLY A 188 -11.32 -22.91 22.50
C GLY A 188 -10.54 -21.84 21.71
N VAL A 189 -9.95 -20.87 22.40
CA VAL A 189 -9.25 -19.74 21.72
C VAL A 189 -8.00 -20.20 21.01
N LYS A 190 -7.23 -21.13 21.59
CA LYS A 190 -5.99 -21.62 20.98
C LYS A 190 -6.25 -22.35 19.66
N GLU A 191 -7.26 -23.18 19.61
CA GLU A 191 -7.70 -23.92 18.43
C GLU A 191 -8.14 -22.98 17.31
N LEU A 192 -8.91 -21.95 17.66
CA LEU A 192 -9.30 -20.87 16.73
C LEU A 192 -8.08 -20.19 16.12
N LEU A 193 -7.11 -19.78 16.93
CA LEU A 193 -5.93 -19.03 16.48
C LEU A 193 -5.03 -19.86 15.55
N TRP A 194 -4.81 -21.15 15.88
CA TRP A 194 -4.04 -22.04 15.00
C TRP A 194 -4.74 -22.25 13.66
N HIS A 195 -6.06 -22.42 13.66
CA HIS A 195 -6.82 -22.54 12.41
C HIS A 195 -6.74 -21.26 11.55
N VAL A 196 -6.84 -20.08 12.18
CA VAL A 196 -6.67 -18.80 11.50
C VAL A 196 -5.26 -18.68 10.88
N ASN A 197 -4.22 -19.06 11.63
CA ASN A 197 -2.85 -19.07 11.12
C ASN A 197 -2.67 -20.01 9.92
N ASP A 198 -3.34 -21.16 9.92
CA ASP A 198 -3.29 -22.10 8.78
C ASP A 198 -4.05 -21.54 7.57
N LEU A 199 -5.17 -20.86 7.77
CA LEU A 199 -5.86 -20.14 6.71
C LEU A 199 -4.99 -19.03 6.10
N LEU A 200 -4.28 -18.27 6.92
CA LEU A 200 -3.38 -17.23 6.44
C LEU A 200 -2.27 -17.76 5.52
N LYS A 201 -1.80 -18.99 5.74
CA LYS A 201 -0.84 -19.65 4.87
C LYS A 201 -1.41 -20.03 3.49
N THR A 202 -2.73 -20.19 3.41
CA THR A 202 -3.42 -20.53 2.15
C THR A 202 -3.79 -19.30 1.33
N VAL A 203 -3.81 -18.13 1.95
CA VAL A 203 -4.09 -16.86 1.25
C VAL A 203 -2.85 -16.50 0.43
N ASP A 204 -3.06 -16.38 -0.87
CA ASP A 204 -2.00 -16.04 -1.81
C ASP A 204 -1.42 -14.66 -1.45
N SER A 205 -0.17 -14.64 -1.04
CA SER A 205 0.59 -13.43 -0.70
C SER A 205 1.19 -12.78 -1.95
N ALA A 206 0.60 -13.03 -3.13
CA ALA A 206 1.09 -12.42 -4.35
C ALA A 206 1.19 -10.89 -4.15
N PRO A 207 2.37 -10.31 -4.34
CA PRO A 207 2.52 -8.88 -4.20
C PRO A 207 1.56 -8.19 -5.17
N VAL A 208 0.78 -7.24 -4.68
CA VAL A 208 -0.09 -6.45 -5.54
C VAL A 208 0.81 -5.67 -6.51
N VAL A 209 0.86 -6.14 -7.74
CA VAL A 209 1.61 -5.46 -8.80
C VAL A 209 0.77 -4.27 -9.23
N PHE A 210 1.21 -3.08 -8.83
CA PHE A 210 0.60 -1.85 -9.30
C PHE A 210 0.92 -1.66 -10.77
N GLN A 211 -0.09 -1.31 -11.56
CA GLN A 211 0.17 -0.75 -12.88
C GLN A 211 0.90 0.57 -12.70
N LYS A 212 1.92 0.78 -13.50
CA LYS A 212 2.63 2.06 -13.52
C LYS A 212 1.63 3.15 -13.93
N GLU A 213 1.26 4.01 -12.99
CA GLU A 213 0.44 5.19 -13.29
C GLU A 213 1.27 6.29 -13.96
N PHE A 214 2.59 6.16 -13.89
CA PHE A 214 3.53 7.11 -14.44
C PHE A 214 4.65 6.36 -15.16
N GLU A 215 4.75 6.54 -16.46
CA GLU A 215 5.95 6.18 -17.22
C GLU A 215 6.85 7.40 -17.29
N ILE A 216 8.06 7.26 -16.72
CA ILE A 216 9.12 8.22 -17.02
C ILE A 216 9.45 8.00 -18.49
N GLU A 217 8.92 8.85 -19.37
CA GLU A 217 9.36 8.90 -20.75
C GLU A 217 10.83 9.29 -20.77
N TYR A 218 11.69 8.32 -20.96
CA TYR A 218 13.04 8.58 -21.40
C TYR A 218 12.95 9.12 -22.83
N GLN A 219 12.79 10.43 -22.96
CA GLN A 219 13.00 11.08 -24.25
C GLN A 219 14.43 10.77 -24.65
N GLY A 220 14.59 9.95 -25.68
CA GLY A 220 15.89 9.60 -26.20
C GLY A 220 16.67 10.87 -26.56
N ASP A 221 17.96 10.92 -26.25
CA ASP A 221 18.86 12.07 -26.35
C ASP A 221 18.83 12.81 -27.71
N ARG A 222 18.29 12.22 -28.74
CA ARG A 222 18.37 12.74 -30.11
C ARG A 222 17.43 13.91 -30.41
N ASN A 223 16.37 14.13 -29.61
CA ASN A 223 15.34 15.15 -29.90
C ASN A 223 15.06 16.12 -28.76
N LEU A 224 15.93 16.22 -27.77
CA LEU A 224 15.76 17.22 -26.72
C LEU A 224 15.94 18.63 -27.32
N PRO A 225 15.01 19.56 -27.05
CA PRO A 225 15.07 20.91 -27.60
C PRO A 225 16.20 21.74 -26.97
N TYR A 226 16.69 22.71 -27.72
CA TYR A 226 17.52 23.80 -27.23
C TYR A 226 17.08 25.11 -27.90
N THR A 227 17.47 26.24 -27.31
CA THR A 227 17.22 27.56 -27.84
C THR A 227 18.52 28.34 -27.94
N VAL A 228 18.63 29.16 -28.97
CA VAL A 228 19.73 30.11 -29.15
C VAL A 228 19.16 31.51 -29.06
N THR A 229 19.62 32.31 -28.11
CA THR A 229 19.19 33.68 -27.88
C THR A 229 20.39 34.60 -27.76
N ARG A 230 20.20 35.91 -28.02
CA ARG A 230 21.23 36.92 -27.80
C ARG A 230 20.89 37.68 -26.52
N ALA A 231 21.85 37.71 -25.58
CA ALA A 231 21.70 38.43 -24.32
C ALA A 231 21.94 39.95 -24.52
N ASP A 232 21.53 40.73 -23.53
CA ASP A 232 21.66 42.22 -23.56
C ASP A 232 23.13 42.66 -23.56
N ASP A 233 24.04 41.86 -23.06
CA ASP A 233 25.52 42.05 -23.09
C ASP A 233 26.16 41.68 -24.42
N GLY A 234 25.36 41.20 -25.38
CA GLY A 234 25.83 40.82 -26.71
C GLY A 234 26.24 39.37 -26.85
N ALA A 235 26.38 38.63 -25.77
CA ALA A 235 26.73 37.20 -25.78
C ALA A 235 25.60 36.35 -26.36
N TYR A 236 25.94 35.25 -27.02
CA TYR A 236 24.98 34.27 -27.50
C TYR A 236 24.77 33.20 -26.44
N VAL A 237 23.50 33.01 -25.98
CA VAL A 237 23.12 32.08 -24.95
C VAL A 237 22.46 30.86 -25.59
N VAL A 238 22.99 29.68 -25.31
CA VAL A 238 22.42 28.40 -25.76
C VAL A 238 21.99 27.58 -24.55
N GLU A 239 20.70 27.39 -24.42
CA GLU A 239 20.11 26.69 -23.28
C GLU A 239 19.12 25.64 -23.74
N GLY A 240 18.93 24.61 -22.90
CA GLY A 240 17.95 23.56 -23.10
C GLY A 240 18.40 22.23 -22.53
N PRO A 241 17.45 21.31 -22.29
CA PRO A 241 17.74 20.04 -21.64
C PRO A 241 18.80 19.20 -22.37
N ARG A 242 18.95 19.40 -23.66
CA ARG A 242 20.00 18.73 -24.45
C ARG A 242 21.40 19.19 -24.08
N ILE A 243 21.58 20.49 -23.88
CA ILE A 243 22.84 21.10 -23.50
C ILE A 243 23.20 20.76 -22.08
N GLU A 244 22.25 20.94 -21.16
CA GLU A 244 22.42 20.62 -19.75
C GLU A 244 22.85 19.16 -19.55
N LYS A 245 22.17 18.23 -20.23
CA LYS A 245 22.50 16.81 -20.18
C LYS A 245 23.89 16.53 -20.70
N MET A 246 24.29 17.14 -21.83
CA MET A 246 25.63 16.94 -22.41
C MET A 246 26.70 17.48 -21.46
N LEU A 247 26.53 18.68 -20.90
CA LEU A 247 27.47 19.27 -19.95
C LEU A 247 27.58 18.43 -18.66
N GLY A 248 26.45 17.86 -18.18
CA GLY A 248 26.41 17.05 -16.98
C GLY A 248 27.24 15.76 -17.04
N TYR A 249 27.50 15.20 -18.24
CA TYR A 249 28.30 13.97 -18.36
C TYR A 249 29.62 14.16 -19.14
N THR A 250 29.98 15.39 -19.50
CA THR A 250 31.21 15.68 -20.26
C THR A 250 32.20 16.40 -19.36
N ASN A 251 33.35 15.80 -19.12
CA ASN A 251 34.43 16.48 -18.43
C ASN A 251 35.20 17.37 -19.42
N LEU A 252 34.93 18.67 -19.42
CA LEU A 252 35.50 19.66 -20.32
C LEU A 252 36.94 20.02 -20.00
N ASP A 253 37.47 19.68 -18.81
CA ASP A 253 38.87 19.90 -18.44
C ASP A 253 39.80 18.88 -19.12
N SER A 254 39.26 17.85 -19.72
CA SER A 254 40.00 16.85 -20.45
C SER A 254 40.02 17.16 -21.97
N GLU A 255 41.16 17.00 -22.62
CA GLU A 255 41.31 17.17 -24.07
C GLU A 255 40.24 16.37 -24.86
N LYS A 256 40.00 15.11 -24.44
CA LYS A 256 38.99 14.25 -25.08
C LYS A 256 37.53 14.68 -24.81
N GLY A 257 37.27 15.23 -23.64
CA GLY A 257 35.96 15.79 -23.32
C GLY A 257 35.67 17.03 -24.13
N PHE A 258 36.70 17.88 -24.30
CA PHE A 258 36.60 19.07 -25.14
C PHE A 258 36.40 18.72 -26.61
N ASP A 259 37.13 17.76 -27.14
CA ASP A 259 36.94 17.23 -28.50
C ASP A 259 35.54 16.65 -28.71
N PHE A 260 35.01 15.98 -27.69
CA PHE A 260 33.61 15.46 -27.72
C PHE A 260 32.61 16.61 -27.75
N PHE A 261 32.82 17.63 -26.96
CA PHE A 261 31.95 18.82 -26.90
C PHE A 261 31.93 19.54 -28.26
N GLN A 262 33.09 19.76 -28.90
CA GLN A 262 33.16 20.36 -30.22
C GLN A 262 32.39 19.54 -31.27
N LYS A 263 32.57 18.20 -31.26
CA LYS A 263 31.85 17.31 -32.15
C LYS A 263 30.35 17.33 -31.88
N PHE A 264 29.93 17.44 -30.60
CA PHE A 264 28.57 17.57 -30.23
C PHE A 264 27.95 18.86 -30.83
N LEU A 265 28.58 20.02 -30.64
CA LEU A 265 28.10 21.30 -31.20
C LEU A 265 27.91 21.23 -32.73
N LYS A 266 28.83 20.59 -33.41
CA LYS A 266 28.79 20.42 -34.86
C LYS A 266 27.67 19.45 -35.29
N ASN A 267 27.58 18.28 -34.64
CA ASN A 267 26.65 17.22 -35.05
C ASN A 267 25.19 17.54 -34.67
N THR A 268 24.98 18.43 -33.74
CA THR A 268 23.62 18.84 -33.28
C THR A 268 23.05 20.04 -34.05
N GLY A 269 23.87 20.66 -34.93
CA GLY A 269 23.46 21.86 -35.68
C GLY A 269 23.53 23.17 -34.87
N ILE A 270 24.04 23.14 -33.63
CA ILE A 270 24.12 24.33 -32.77
C ILE A 270 25.03 25.41 -33.43
N LEU A 271 26.11 25.00 -34.03
CA LEU A 271 27.02 25.96 -34.75
C LEU A 271 26.28 26.62 -35.91
N GLU A 272 25.52 25.88 -36.70
CA GLU A 272 24.70 26.41 -37.80
C GLU A 272 23.64 27.39 -37.32
N ASP A 273 23.00 27.10 -36.18
CA ASP A 273 21.98 27.97 -35.62
C ASP A 273 22.59 29.24 -34.98
N LEU A 274 23.78 29.17 -34.40
CA LEU A 274 24.55 30.35 -33.98
C LEU A 274 24.95 31.22 -35.20
N GLU A 275 25.41 30.61 -36.30
CA GLU A 275 25.72 31.36 -37.55
C GLU A 275 24.45 32.03 -38.12
N LYS A 276 23.30 31.36 -38.11
CA LYS A 276 22.01 31.97 -38.52
C LYS A 276 21.58 33.11 -37.59
N ALA A 277 21.92 33.01 -36.30
CA ALA A 277 21.67 34.09 -35.33
C ALA A 277 22.63 35.28 -35.50
N GLY A 278 23.66 35.16 -36.35
CA GLY A 278 24.56 36.25 -36.73
C GLY A 278 25.83 36.35 -35.90
N ILE A 279 26.32 35.23 -35.33
CA ILE A 279 27.56 35.20 -34.56
C ILE A 279 28.78 35.48 -35.46
N SER A 280 29.72 36.24 -34.94
CA SER A 280 30.99 36.57 -35.58
C SER A 280 32.20 36.03 -34.80
N GLU A 281 33.34 35.89 -35.45
CA GLU A 281 34.57 35.46 -34.76
C GLU A 281 34.94 36.42 -33.62
N GLY A 282 35.17 35.84 -32.44
CA GLY A 282 35.47 36.57 -31.21
C GLY A 282 34.23 36.89 -30.37
N ASP A 283 33.01 36.56 -30.85
CA ASP A 283 31.82 36.70 -30.04
C ASP A 283 31.76 35.60 -28.94
N THR A 284 31.26 35.98 -27.77
CA THR A 284 31.15 35.07 -26.64
C THR A 284 29.88 34.22 -26.72
N VAL A 285 30.02 32.89 -26.51
CA VAL A 285 28.93 31.95 -26.38
C VAL A 285 28.83 31.49 -24.91
N ARG A 286 27.62 31.52 -24.36
CA ARG A 286 27.32 31.08 -23.00
C ARG A 286 26.40 29.88 -23.03
N MET A 287 26.79 28.81 -22.34
CA MET A 287 26.01 27.59 -22.16
C MET A 287 26.01 27.22 -20.68
N TYR A 288 24.91 27.58 -19.96
CA TYR A 288 24.83 27.45 -18.50
C TYR A 288 26.03 28.11 -17.81
N GLY A 289 26.88 27.37 -17.11
CA GLY A 289 28.09 27.90 -16.45
C GLY A 289 29.36 27.95 -17.31
N LEU A 290 29.26 27.60 -18.60
CA LEU A 290 30.38 27.58 -19.52
C LEU A 290 30.34 28.80 -20.43
N GLU A 291 31.48 29.55 -20.52
CA GLU A 291 31.66 30.64 -21.48
C GLU A 291 32.88 30.37 -22.34
N PHE A 292 32.76 30.60 -23.64
CA PHE A 292 33.86 30.48 -24.58
C PHE A 292 33.64 31.40 -25.78
N ASP A 293 34.76 31.76 -26.45
CA ASP A 293 34.72 32.59 -27.65
C ASP A 293 34.55 31.73 -28.89
N TYR A 294 33.73 32.20 -29.83
CA TYR A 294 33.50 31.53 -31.09
C TYR A 294 34.61 31.82 -32.08
N TYR A 295 35.27 30.79 -32.60
CA TYR A 295 36.20 30.85 -33.71
C TYR A 295 35.86 29.74 -34.72
N LYS A 296 35.97 30.08 -36.00
CA LYS A 296 35.63 29.19 -37.11
C LYS A 296 36.77 28.26 -37.48
#